data_a3240616245439a5da5339780f5a101b
#
_entry.id   a3240616245439a5da5339780f5a101b
#
_cell.length_a   1.000
_cell.length_b   1.000
_cell.length_c   1.000
_cell.angle_alpha   90.00
_cell.angle_beta   90.00
_cell.angle_gamma   90.00
#
_symmetry.space_group_name_H-M   'P 1'
#
loop_
_entity.id
_entity.type
_entity.pdbx_description
1 polymer ?
#
loop_
_entity_poly.entity_id
_entity_poly.type
_entity_poly.pdbx_seq_one_letter_code
_entity_poly.pdbx_strand_id
1 'polypeptide(L)'
;LHLSLRRQRQMCIRDRYDSDRAFLLFKQRIETENTINTRKSFTLKKVLSYAAILISFITLNCLIHQYYIHPSDQNILRLSEIAVPNGSKTKLTLQDGTKVWLNAGSKIQYDSDFGKKNRLLKLSGEAYLEVAKDENCPFIVDAGEIKVKVLGTCFNVRAYKDNEEIKVALLRGSVEMETNNGDMLRLVPKDIAHFNTQTKETGICHNTGCSQNCIGWIDNKFIFNGESFEQITKILERTFNVKINIHRESIKKRCFIGDFVNNETIEQIFKVMSSNEKFTYTIKGNIIDVY
;
A
#
# COMPACT_ATOMS: atom_id res chain seq x y z
N LEU A 1 76.13 22.39 -102.33
CA LEU A 1 75.96 21.14 -101.53
C LEU A 1 75.17 21.29 -100.22
N HIS A 2 74.67 22.53 -99.84
CA HIS A 2 74.03 22.77 -98.56
C HIS A 2 72.49 22.92 -98.58
N LEU A 3 71.85 22.86 -99.74
CA LEU A 3 70.39 23.03 -99.85
C LEU A 3 69.60 21.74 -99.97
N SER A 4 70.22 20.60 -100.16
CA SER A 4 69.54 19.31 -100.30
C SER A 4 69.26 18.66 -98.93
N LEU A 5 70.06 18.92 -97.91
CA LEU A 5 69.86 18.31 -96.55
C LEU A 5 68.75 18.96 -95.69
N ARG A 6 68.37 20.20 -96.02
CA ARG A 6 67.27 20.89 -95.29
C ARG A 6 65.86 20.42 -95.73
N ARG A 7 65.72 19.96 -96.96
CA ARG A 7 64.43 19.44 -97.44
C ARG A 7 64.11 18.03 -96.94
N GLN A 8 65.12 17.24 -96.71
CA GLN A 8 64.91 15.88 -96.21
C GLN A 8 64.52 15.81 -94.71
N ARG A 9 64.94 16.84 -93.91
CA ARG A 9 64.54 16.87 -92.46
C ARG A 9 63.08 17.31 -92.23
N GLN A 10 62.44 18.02 -93.13
CA GLN A 10 61.04 18.40 -92.98
C GLN A 10 60.07 17.33 -93.46
N MET A 11 60.52 16.36 -94.26
CA MET A 11 59.66 15.26 -94.70
C MET A 11 59.53 14.14 -93.69
N CYS A 12 60.45 13.95 -92.72
CA CYS A 12 60.44 12.88 -91.77
C CYS A 12 59.59 13.16 -90.50
N ILE A 13 59.11 14.44 -90.33
CA ILE A 13 58.31 14.80 -89.15
C ILE A 13 56.78 14.69 -89.42
N ARG A 14 56.39 14.59 -90.69
CA ARG A 14 54.96 14.62 -91.08
C ARG A 14 54.29 13.24 -91.03
N ASP A 15 55.06 12.14 -90.97
CA ASP A 15 54.54 10.78 -91.08
C ASP A 15 54.39 10.06 -89.67
N ARG A 16 54.52 10.81 -88.54
CA ARG A 16 54.46 10.21 -87.25
C ARG A 16 53.23 10.56 -86.44
N TYR A 17 52.33 11.33 -87.00
CA TYR A 17 51.09 11.66 -86.26
C TYR A 17 49.92 10.97 -86.91
N ASP A 18 49.62 9.78 -86.37
CA ASP A 18 48.43 8.99 -86.70
C ASP A 18 47.21 9.55 -85.93
N SER A 19 46.52 10.48 -86.62
CA SER A 19 45.34 11.14 -86.08
C SER A 19 44.22 10.18 -85.77
N ASP A 20 44.14 9.08 -86.50
CA ASP A 20 43.08 8.11 -86.33
C ASP A 20 43.34 7.26 -85.06
N ARG A 21 44.61 6.99 -84.79
CA ARG A 21 45.01 6.29 -83.56
C ARG A 21 44.82 7.16 -82.31
N ALA A 22 45.11 8.46 -82.42
CA ALA A 22 44.88 9.43 -81.38
C ALA A 22 43.37 9.58 -81.07
N PHE A 23 42.55 9.60 -82.14
CA PHE A 23 41.11 9.67 -81.99
C PHE A 23 40.50 8.37 -81.35
N LEU A 24 41.01 7.23 -81.75
CA LEU A 24 40.61 5.95 -81.15
C LEU A 24 40.97 5.87 -79.66
N LEU A 25 42.15 6.29 -79.29
CA LEU A 25 42.57 6.35 -77.87
C LEU A 25 41.75 7.37 -77.08
N PHE A 26 41.38 8.49 -77.67
CA PHE A 26 40.49 9.46 -77.02
C PHE A 26 39.06 8.89 -76.84
N LYS A 27 38.54 8.22 -77.83
CA LYS A 27 37.22 7.57 -77.77
C LYS A 27 37.18 6.45 -76.71
N GLN A 28 38.22 5.64 -76.64
CA GLN A 28 38.36 4.63 -75.59
C GLN A 28 38.41 5.25 -74.18
N ARG A 29 39.02 6.41 -74.04
CA ARG A 29 39.11 7.08 -72.75
C ARG A 29 37.76 7.64 -72.28
N ILE A 30 36.99 8.19 -73.23
CA ILE A 30 35.60 8.64 -72.90
C ILE A 30 34.68 7.48 -72.58
N GLU A 31 34.81 6.37 -73.29
CA GLU A 31 33.98 5.16 -72.95
C GLU A 31 34.34 4.57 -71.61
N THR A 32 35.61 4.57 -71.22
CA THR A 32 36.03 4.10 -69.87
C THR A 32 35.60 5.04 -68.77
N GLU A 33 35.59 6.36 -68.96
CA GLU A 33 35.08 7.30 -67.92
C GLU A 33 33.57 7.17 -67.73
N ASN A 34 32.81 6.96 -68.79
CA ASN A 34 31.36 6.78 -68.68
C ASN A 34 30.95 5.47 -67.95
N THR A 35 31.79 4.42 -67.99
CA THR A 35 31.50 3.15 -67.27
C THR A 35 31.83 3.23 -65.80
N ILE A 36 32.71 4.14 -65.35
CA ILE A 36 33.05 4.29 -63.93
C ILE A 36 31.95 5.01 -63.19
N ASN A 37 31.22 5.95 -63.82
CA ASN A 37 30.16 6.72 -63.10
C ASN A 37 28.85 5.96 -62.87
N THR A 38 28.56 4.90 -63.63
CA THR A 38 27.36 4.08 -63.44
C THR A 38 27.50 3.07 -62.31
N ARG A 39 28.73 2.69 -61.88
CA ARG A 39 28.95 1.75 -60.76
C ARG A 39 28.75 2.38 -59.35
N LYS A 40 28.95 3.69 -59.19
CA LYS A 40 28.80 4.35 -57.85
C LYS A 40 27.35 4.52 -57.41
N SER A 41 26.40 4.67 -58.32
CA SER A 41 24.99 4.90 -57.95
C SER A 41 24.28 3.60 -57.43
N PHE A 42 24.75 2.45 -57.92
CA PHE A 42 24.16 1.17 -57.53
C PHE A 42 24.55 0.71 -56.08
N THR A 43 25.75 1.05 -55.65
CA THR A 43 26.25 0.78 -54.30
C THR A 43 25.61 1.67 -53.26
N LEU A 44 25.36 2.95 -53.57
CA LEU A 44 24.74 3.90 -52.64
C LEU A 44 23.28 3.50 -52.30
N LYS A 45 22.51 3.06 -53.31
CA LYS A 45 21.13 2.55 -53.09
C LYS A 45 21.09 1.29 -52.22
N LYS A 46 22.06 0.39 -52.40
CA LYS A 46 22.17 -0.82 -51.53
C LYS A 46 22.56 -0.45 -50.10
N VAL A 47 23.50 0.46 -49.88
CA VAL A 47 23.89 0.95 -48.55
C VAL A 47 22.73 1.64 -47.86
N LEU A 48 21.96 2.49 -48.53
CA LEU A 48 20.74 3.11 -48.00
C LEU A 48 19.67 2.08 -47.63
N SER A 49 19.50 1.04 -48.46
CA SER A 49 18.51 -0.02 -48.13
C SER A 49 18.92 -0.85 -46.90
N TYR A 50 20.19 -1.16 -46.72
CA TYR A 50 20.68 -1.85 -45.51
C TYR A 50 20.59 -0.95 -44.27
N ALA A 51 20.84 0.35 -44.37
CA ALA A 51 20.66 1.32 -43.30
C ALA A 51 19.19 1.43 -42.88
N ALA A 52 18.25 1.43 -43.83
CA ALA A 52 16.82 1.45 -43.55
C ALA A 52 16.34 0.16 -42.80
N ILE A 53 16.86 -1.00 -43.20
CA ILE A 53 16.57 -2.28 -42.55
C ILE A 53 17.12 -2.28 -41.08
N LEU A 54 18.36 -1.77 -40.90
CA LEU A 54 18.95 -1.65 -39.55
C LEU A 54 18.15 -0.70 -38.64
N ILE A 55 17.74 0.44 -39.17
CA ILE A 55 16.91 1.40 -38.42
C ILE A 55 15.55 0.78 -38.08
N SER A 56 14.90 0.09 -39.03
CA SER A 56 13.62 -0.58 -38.74
C SER A 56 13.77 -1.72 -37.71
N PHE A 57 14.89 -2.43 -37.73
CA PHE A 57 15.19 -3.47 -36.73
C PHE A 57 15.45 -2.86 -35.34
N ILE A 58 16.18 -1.76 -35.25
CA ILE A 58 16.43 -1.03 -34.00
C ILE A 58 15.12 -0.44 -33.45
N THR A 59 14.28 0.17 -34.30
CA THR A 59 12.98 0.72 -33.85
C THR A 59 12.01 -0.38 -33.41
N LEU A 60 11.99 -1.51 -34.13
CA LEU A 60 11.18 -2.65 -33.75
C LEU A 60 11.65 -3.26 -32.40
N ASN A 61 12.97 -3.41 -32.22
CA ASN A 61 13.51 -3.85 -30.93
C ASN A 61 13.20 -2.86 -29.79
N CYS A 62 13.27 -1.56 -30.06
CA CYS A 62 12.93 -0.51 -29.09
C CYS A 62 11.44 -0.57 -28.70
N LEU A 63 10.55 -0.78 -29.68
CA LEU A 63 9.11 -0.96 -29.44
C LEU A 63 8.81 -2.26 -28.68
N ILE A 64 9.47 -3.35 -29.04
CA ILE A 64 9.38 -4.62 -28.33
C ILE A 64 9.90 -4.46 -26.89
N HIS A 65 11.04 -3.80 -26.71
CA HIS A 65 11.60 -3.52 -25.40
C HIS A 65 10.66 -2.65 -24.55
N GLN A 66 10.06 -1.59 -25.12
CA GLN A 66 9.02 -0.81 -24.43
C GLN A 66 7.78 -1.65 -24.09
N TYR A 67 7.35 -2.52 -25.00
CA TYR A 67 6.18 -3.37 -24.78
C TYR A 67 6.43 -4.49 -23.71
N TYR A 68 7.63 -5.08 -23.68
CA TYR A 68 7.97 -6.15 -22.73
C TYR A 68 8.60 -5.64 -21.43
N ILE A 69 9.21 -4.45 -21.38
CA ILE A 69 9.81 -3.87 -20.16
C ILE A 69 8.89 -2.87 -19.47
N HIS A 70 7.82 -2.39 -20.15
CA HIS A 70 6.63 -1.98 -19.45
C HIS A 70 5.70 -3.19 -19.37
N PRO A 71 5.91 -4.14 -18.43
CA PRO A 71 4.80 -4.93 -17.99
C PRO A 71 3.80 -3.88 -17.55
N SER A 72 2.60 -3.88 -18.14
CA SER A 72 1.45 -3.28 -17.47
C SER A 72 1.59 -3.74 -16.03
N ASP A 73 1.91 -2.81 -15.12
CA ASP A 73 1.83 -3.04 -13.69
C ASP A 73 0.42 -3.58 -13.45
N GLN A 74 0.27 -4.88 -13.61
CA GLN A 74 -0.76 -5.59 -12.87
C GLN A 74 -0.30 -5.36 -11.43
N ASN A 75 -0.78 -4.24 -10.87
CA ASN A 75 -0.68 -3.91 -9.48
C ASN A 75 -1.29 -5.11 -8.74
N ILE A 76 -0.50 -6.15 -8.55
CA ILE A 76 -0.77 -7.15 -7.55
C ILE A 76 -0.63 -6.37 -6.25
N LEU A 77 -1.75 -5.80 -5.81
CA LEU A 77 -1.84 -5.10 -4.53
C LEU A 77 -1.37 -6.12 -3.49
N ARG A 78 -0.10 -6.02 -3.12
CA ARG A 78 0.45 -6.85 -2.06
C ARG A 78 -0.17 -6.36 -0.76
N LEU A 79 -1.02 -7.17 -0.18
CA LEU A 79 -1.59 -6.90 1.14
C LEU A 79 -0.53 -7.20 2.19
N SER A 80 -0.22 -6.19 2.99
CA SER A 80 0.53 -6.34 4.24
C SER A 80 -0.47 -6.62 5.36
N GLU A 81 -0.21 -7.63 6.17
CA GLU A 81 -1.02 -8.01 7.32
C GLU A 81 -0.15 -8.02 8.57
N ILE A 82 -0.66 -7.42 9.63
CA ILE A 82 -0.06 -7.46 10.97
C ILE A 82 -1.13 -7.97 11.93
N ALA A 83 -0.88 -9.11 12.54
CA ALA A 83 -1.75 -9.71 13.54
C ALA A 83 -1.06 -9.78 14.88
N VAL A 84 -1.80 -9.44 15.95
CA VAL A 84 -1.33 -9.46 17.33
C VAL A 84 -2.05 -10.61 18.05
N PRO A 85 -1.33 -11.61 18.57
CA PRO A 85 -1.95 -12.69 19.32
C PRO A 85 -2.55 -12.21 20.65
N ASN A 86 -3.40 -13.03 21.24
CA ASN A 86 -3.88 -12.80 22.60
C ASN A 86 -2.70 -12.73 23.58
N GLY A 87 -2.82 -11.96 24.64
CA GLY A 87 -1.77 -11.75 25.64
C GLY A 87 -0.67 -10.76 25.21
N SER A 88 -0.76 -10.19 24.01
CA SER A 88 0.26 -9.30 23.47
C SER A 88 -0.33 -7.99 22.96
N LYS A 89 0.50 -6.96 22.88
CA LYS A 89 0.17 -5.68 22.27
C LYS A 89 1.34 -5.26 21.37
N THR A 90 1.06 -4.49 20.33
CA THR A 90 2.11 -4.05 19.40
C THR A 90 1.94 -2.56 19.10
N LYS A 91 3.07 -1.86 19.02
CA LYS A 91 3.16 -0.49 18.54
C LYS A 91 3.97 -0.47 17.25
N LEU A 92 3.47 0.21 16.23
CA LEU A 92 4.16 0.35 14.95
C LEU A 92 3.97 1.75 14.37
N THR A 93 4.79 2.11 13.41
CA THR A 93 4.64 3.31 12.60
C THR A 93 4.45 2.92 11.16
N LEU A 94 3.37 3.42 10.54
CA LEU A 94 3.06 3.18 9.13
C LEU A 94 3.93 4.08 8.22
N GLN A 95 3.89 3.81 6.90
CA GLN A 95 4.71 4.52 5.90
C GLN A 95 4.40 6.03 5.82
N ASP A 96 3.17 6.43 6.15
CA ASP A 96 2.74 7.84 6.19
C ASP A 96 3.11 8.58 7.49
N GLY A 97 3.82 7.91 8.42
CA GLY A 97 4.18 8.44 9.72
C GLY A 97 3.10 8.27 10.81
N THR A 98 1.95 7.68 10.48
CA THR A 98 0.90 7.35 11.46
C THR A 98 1.41 6.32 12.46
N LYS A 99 1.19 6.58 13.76
CA LYS A 99 1.49 5.62 14.82
C LYS A 99 0.25 4.84 15.18
N VAL A 100 0.40 3.52 15.26
CA VAL A 100 -0.68 2.60 15.58
C VAL A 100 -0.29 1.73 16.76
N TRP A 101 -1.15 1.66 17.76
CA TRP A 101 -1.09 0.66 18.84
C TRP A 101 -2.19 -0.35 18.58
N LEU A 102 -1.84 -1.61 18.53
CA LEU A 102 -2.77 -2.73 18.35
C LEU A 102 -2.92 -3.49 19.65
N ASN A 103 -4.16 -3.69 20.08
CA ASN A 103 -4.48 -4.47 21.26
C ASN A 103 -4.45 -5.99 20.98
N ALA A 104 -4.51 -6.79 22.02
CA ALA A 104 -4.54 -8.25 21.95
C ALA A 104 -5.68 -8.77 21.07
N GLY A 105 -5.38 -9.78 20.23
CA GLY A 105 -6.34 -10.37 19.31
C GLY A 105 -6.71 -9.49 18.11
N SER A 106 -5.96 -8.41 17.86
CA SER A 106 -6.24 -7.46 16.77
C SER A 106 -5.41 -7.74 15.53
N LYS A 107 -5.94 -7.32 14.39
CA LYS A 107 -5.33 -7.46 13.09
C LYS A 107 -5.59 -6.25 12.22
N ILE A 108 -4.55 -5.80 11.51
CA ILE A 108 -4.68 -4.78 10.47
C ILE A 108 -4.18 -5.30 9.13
N GLN A 109 -4.77 -4.77 8.05
CA GLN A 109 -4.35 -5.01 6.68
C GLN A 109 -4.33 -3.70 5.90
N TYR A 110 -3.33 -3.51 5.06
CA TYR A 110 -3.22 -2.40 4.13
C TYR A 110 -2.45 -2.83 2.89
N ASP A 111 -2.63 -2.12 1.79
CA ASP A 111 -2.00 -2.46 0.52
C ASP A 111 -0.60 -1.82 0.36
N SER A 112 0.10 -2.22 -0.71
CA SER A 112 1.44 -1.69 -1.05
C SER A 112 1.45 -0.22 -1.50
N ASP A 113 0.27 0.34 -1.83
CA ASP A 113 0.09 1.72 -2.24
C ASP A 113 -0.25 2.64 -1.06
N PHE A 114 -0.37 2.07 0.16
CA PHE A 114 -0.61 2.80 1.39
C PHE A 114 0.46 3.88 1.64
N GLY A 115 0.04 5.08 1.96
CA GLY A 115 0.91 6.25 2.16
C GLY A 115 1.41 6.90 0.87
N LYS A 116 1.12 6.32 -0.32
CA LYS A 116 1.49 6.88 -1.63
C LYS A 116 0.27 7.34 -2.43
N LYS A 117 -0.70 6.44 -2.62
CA LYS A 117 -1.93 6.71 -3.39
C LYS A 117 -3.18 6.74 -2.52
N ASN A 118 -3.16 6.00 -1.41
CA ASN A 118 -4.27 5.92 -0.47
C ASN A 118 -3.76 5.75 0.96
N ARG A 119 -4.64 5.93 1.95
CA ARG A 119 -4.39 5.64 3.35
C ARG A 119 -5.53 4.80 3.93
N LEU A 120 -5.83 3.67 3.26
CA LEU A 120 -6.86 2.73 3.67
C LEU A 120 -6.27 1.63 4.55
N LEU A 121 -6.78 1.50 5.77
CA LEU A 121 -6.43 0.49 6.76
C LEU A 121 -7.67 -0.34 7.09
N LYS A 122 -7.63 -1.65 6.88
CA LYS A 122 -8.66 -2.57 7.39
C LYS A 122 -8.30 -2.99 8.81
N LEU A 123 -9.26 -2.92 9.73
CA LEU A 123 -9.09 -3.26 11.14
C LEU A 123 -10.10 -4.36 11.54
N SER A 124 -9.60 -5.37 12.24
CA SER A 124 -10.40 -6.30 13.02
C SER A 124 -9.80 -6.38 14.43
N GLY A 125 -10.55 -5.99 15.46
CA GLY A 125 -10.04 -5.86 16.82
C GLY A 125 -10.01 -4.43 17.32
N GLU A 126 -9.01 -4.05 18.10
CA GLU A 126 -8.90 -2.72 18.70
C GLU A 126 -7.57 -2.06 18.39
N ALA A 127 -7.64 -0.81 17.96
CA ALA A 127 -6.47 0.02 17.65
C ALA A 127 -6.66 1.45 18.16
N TYR A 128 -5.59 1.99 18.76
CA TYR A 128 -5.42 3.41 18.97
C TYR A 128 -4.50 3.96 17.88
N LEU A 129 -4.92 5.06 17.26
CA LEU A 129 -4.22 5.65 16.12
C LEU A 129 -3.90 7.13 16.40
N GLU A 130 -2.65 7.51 16.17
CA GLU A 130 -2.21 8.91 16.04
C GLU A 130 -1.89 9.15 14.56
N VAL A 131 -2.91 9.58 13.82
CA VAL A 131 -2.81 9.74 12.37
C VAL A 131 -2.01 10.99 12.01
N ALA A 132 -1.02 10.82 11.12
CA ALA A 132 -0.26 11.93 10.55
C ALA A 132 -1.20 12.86 9.77
N LYS A 133 -1.02 14.18 9.97
CA LYS A 133 -1.88 15.20 9.33
C LYS A 133 -1.61 15.27 7.83
N ASP A 134 -2.66 15.03 7.03
CA ASP A 134 -2.66 15.23 5.59
C ASP A 134 -4.09 15.54 5.13
N GLU A 135 -4.31 16.77 4.70
CA GLU A 135 -5.63 17.27 4.26
C GLU A 135 -5.98 16.81 2.83
N ASN A 136 -4.98 16.43 2.03
CA ASN A 136 -5.17 16.04 0.63
C ASN A 136 -5.47 14.55 0.46
N CYS A 137 -5.03 13.71 1.42
CA CYS A 137 -5.23 12.28 1.39
C CYS A 137 -5.85 11.81 2.71
N PRO A 138 -7.17 11.61 2.78
CA PRO A 138 -7.84 11.14 4.00
C PRO A 138 -7.33 9.77 4.44
N PHE A 139 -7.19 9.57 5.76
CA PHE A 139 -6.93 8.26 6.35
C PHE A 139 -8.27 7.58 6.66
N ILE A 140 -8.44 6.35 6.20
CA ILE A 140 -9.68 5.60 6.34
C ILE A 140 -9.41 4.31 7.08
N VAL A 141 -10.10 4.09 8.21
CA VAL A 141 -10.15 2.80 8.90
C VAL A 141 -11.44 2.10 8.49
N ASP A 142 -11.32 0.99 7.78
CA ASP A 142 -12.42 0.09 7.44
C ASP A 142 -12.50 -0.99 8.53
N ALA A 143 -13.52 -0.91 9.37
CA ALA A 143 -13.78 -1.86 10.46
C ALA A 143 -14.97 -2.80 10.13
N GLY A 144 -15.21 -3.05 8.85
CA GLY A 144 -16.25 -3.93 8.33
C GLY A 144 -17.60 -3.25 8.23
N GLU A 145 -18.32 -3.09 9.34
CA GLU A 145 -19.65 -2.47 9.36
C GLU A 145 -19.61 -0.94 9.34
N ILE A 146 -18.48 -0.36 9.69
CA ILE A 146 -18.26 1.08 9.69
C ILE A 146 -16.95 1.46 9.01
N LYS A 147 -16.90 2.66 8.47
CA LYS A 147 -15.68 3.33 8.00
C LYS A 147 -15.45 4.60 8.80
N VAL A 148 -14.24 4.81 9.25
CA VAL A 148 -13.82 5.98 10.02
C VAL A 148 -12.84 6.78 9.18
N LYS A 149 -13.21 8.00 8.79
CA LYS A 149 -12.43 8.90 7.95
C LYS A 149 -11.89 10.06 8.76
N VAL A 150 -10.59 10.33 8.64
CA VAL A 150 -9.89 11.38 9.37
C VAL A 150 -8.80 12.05 8.53
N LEU A 151 -8.36 13.26 8.92
CA LEU A 151 -7.29 14.00 8.23
C LEU A 151 -6.02 14.16 9.07
N GLY A 152 -6.08 13.90 10.39
CA GLY A 152 -4.97 14.10 11.32
C GLY A 152 -5.48 14.11 12.76
N THR A 153 -5.77 12.93 13.30
CA THR A 153 -6.65 12.71 14.44
C THR A 153 -6.05 11.67 15.37
N CYS A 154 -6.29 11.80 16.67
CA CYS A 154 -6.00 10.77 17.67
C CYS A 154 -7.32 10.16 18.13
N PHE A 155 -7.50 8.86 17.89
CA PHE A 155 -8.74 8.16 18.18
C PHE A 155 -8.51 6.67 18.42
N ASN A 156 -9.47 6.02 19.09
CA ASN A 156 -9.49 4.58 19.32
C ASN A 156 -10.68 3.97 18.57
N VAL A 157 -10.46 2.85 17.90
CA VAL A 157 -11.52 2.02 17.29
C VAL A 157 -11.47 0.65 17.92
N ARG A 158 -12.61 0.18 18.44
CA ARG A 158 -12.80 -1.16 18.99
C ARG A 158 -13.88 -1.88 18.19
N ALA A 159 -13.45 -2.82 17.34
CA ALA A 159 -14.28 -3.52 16.38
C ALA A 159 -13.92 -5.02 16.33
N TYR A 160 -14.03 -5.71 17.46
CA TYR A 160 -13.89 -7.15 17.52
C TYR A 160 -15.15 -7.82 16.96
N LYS A 161 -14.97 -8.87 16.15
CA LYS A 161 -16.08 -9.59 15.49
C LYS A 161 -17.03 -10.29 16.43
N ASP A 162 -16.54 -10.67 17.61
CA ASP A 162 -17.31 -11.33 18.68
C ASP A 162 -17.97 -10.35 19.65
N ASN A 163 -17.80 -9.05 19.42
CA ASN A 163 -18.51 -8.01 20.16
C ASN A 163 -19.77 -7.58 19.41
N GLU A 164 -20.86 -7.34 20.16
CA GLU A 164 -22.10 -6.80 19.59
C GLU A 164 -22.02 -5.32 19.24
N GLU A 165 -20.99 -4.64 19.73
CA GLU A 165 -20.85 -3.20 19.59
C GLU A 165 -19.46 -2.81 19.08
N ILE A 166 -19.47 -1.92 18.07
CA ILE A 166 -18.27 -1.20 17.63
C ILE A 166 -18.25 0.16 18.32
N LYS A 167 -17.10 0.55 18.88
CA LYS A 167 -16.90 1.86 19.54
C LYS A 167 -15.79 2.65 18.84
N VAL A 168 -16.05 3.94 18.64
CA VAL A 168 -15.07 4.90 18.14
C VAL A 168 -14.97 6.05 19.13
N ALA A 169 -13.84 6.18 19.82
CA ALA A 169 -13.59 7.24 20.79
C ALA A 169 -12.63 8.27 20.21
N LEU A 170 -13.04 9.54 20.21
CA LEU A 170 -12.23 10.62 19.69
C LEU A 170 -11.53 11.37 20.83
N LEU A 171 -10.17 11.42 20.74
CA LEU A 171 -9.35 12.12 21.73
C LEU A 171 -8.96 13.53 21.26
N ARG A 172 -8.54 13.65 19.98
CA ARG A 172 -8.11 14.92 19.39
C ARG A 172 -8.39 14.94 17.89
N GLY A 173 -8.80 16.10 17.36
CA GLY A 173 -9.08 16.28 15.94
C GLY A 173 -10.55 16.17 15.62
N SER A 174 -10.89 15.54 14.51
CA SER A 174 -12.26 15.27 14.07
C SER A 174 -12.36 13.92 13.40
N VAL A 175 -13.51 13.26 13.56
CA VAL A 175 -13.83 11.98 12.94
C VAL A 175 -15.13 12.12 12.16
N GLU A 176 -15.15 11.56 10.95
CA GLU A 176 -16.34 11.26 10.19
C GLU A 176 -16.50 9.73 10.14
N MET A 177 -17.57 9.22 10.75
CA MET A 177 -17.89 7.79 10.74
C MET A 177 -19.08 7.54 9.83
N GLU A 178 -18.92 6.63 8.88
CA GLU A 178 -19.93 6.16 7.95
C GLU A 178 -20.27 4.71 8.26
N THR A 179 -21.57 4.38 8.31
CA THR A 179 -22.04 3.00 8.45
C THR A 179 -22.39 2.40 7.09
N ASN A 180 -22.44 1.08 6.99
CA ASN A 180 -22.87 0.40 5.78
C ASN A 180 -24.35 0.70 5.40
N ASN A 181 -25.14 1.21 6.34
CA ASN A 181 -26.53 1.65 6.08
C ASN A 181 -26.61 3.09 5.53
N GLY A 182 -25.47 3.80 5.42
CA GLY A 182 -25.40 5.16 4.93
C GLY A 182 -25.53 6.25 6.00
N ASP A 183 -25.59 5.88 7.29
CA ASP A 183 -25.58 6.87 8.37
C ASP A 183 -24.22 7.54 8.47
N MET A 184 -24.21 8.85 8.65
CA MET A 184 -23.00 9.66 8.80
C MET A 184 -22.98 10.34 10.14
N LEU A 185 -21.97 10.04 10.96
CA LEU A 185 -21.76 10.65 12.27
C LEU A 185 -20.48 11.49 12.26
N ARG A 186 -20.53 12.68 12.87
CA ARG A 186 -19.35 13.53 13.08
C ARG A 186 -19.08 13.66 14.56
N LEU A 187 -17.86 13.31 14.96
CA LEU A 187 -17.42 13.37 16.35
C LEU A 187 -16.52 14.59 16.55
N VAL A 188 -16.66 15.17 17.73
CA VAL A 188 -15.74 16.16 18.30
C VAL A 188 -14.96 15.54 19.47
N PRO A 189 -13.82 16.14 19.88
CA PRO A 189 -13.02 15.58 20.98
C PRO A 189 -13.85 15.33 22.24
N LYS A 190 -13.63 14.14 22.86
CA LYS A 190 -14.35 13.54 23.98
C LYS A 190 -15.66 12.85 23.64
N ASP A 191 -16.05 12.78 22.37
CA ASP A 191 -17.19 11.97 21.95
C ASP A 191 -16.80 10.49 21.81
N ILE A 192 -17.77 9.62 22.03
CA ILE A 192 -17.70 8.20 21.75
C ILE A 192 -18.91 7.84 20.88
N ALA A 193 -18.67 7.40 19.65
CA ALA A 193 -19.70 6.81 18.81
C ALA A 193 -19.83 5.30 19.08
N HIS A 194 -21.05 4.83 19.01
CA HIS A 194 -21.45 3.44 19.17
C HIS A 194 -22.21 2.97 17.93
N PHE A 195 -21.91 1.77 17.49
CA PHE A 195 -22.64 1.07 16.44
C PHE A 195 -22.96 -0.34 16.92
N ASN A 196 -24.25 -0.67 17.04
CA ASN A 196 -24.67 -2.03 17.37
C ASN A 196 -24.70 -2.89 16.10
N THR A 197 -23.92 -3.99 16.08
CA THR A 197 -23.79 -4.87 14.92
C THR A 197 -25.03 -5.70 14.63
N GLN A 198 -25.91 -5.88 15.62
CA GLN A 198 -27.16 -6.66 15.52
C GLN A 198 -28.33 -5.80 15.12
N THR A 199 -28.62 -4.72 15.88
CA THR A 199 -29.75 -3.82 15.62
C THR A 199 -29.45 -2.79 14.52
N LYS A 200 -28.16 -2.60 14.17
CA LYS A 200 -27.66 -1.59 13.25
C LYS A 200 -27.90 -0.14 13.71
N GLU A 201 -28.23 0.04 14.97
CA GLU A 201 -28.43 1.35 15.57
C GLU A 201 -27.11 2.04 15.84
N THR A 202 -27.11 3.35 15.65
CA THR A 202 -25.97 4.24 15.92
C THR A 202 -26.31 5.22 17.03
N GLY A 203 -25.30 5.63 17.79
CA GLY A 203 -25.45 6.67 18.80
C GLY A 203 -24.12 7.37 19.07
N ILE A 204 -24.20 8.59 19.62
CA ILE A 204 -23.05 9.35 20.11
C ILE A 204 -23.28 9.71 21.57
N CYS A 205 -22.32 9.35 22.42
CA CYS A 205 -22.21 9.89 23.76
C CYS A 205 -21.28 11.10 23.74
N HIS A 206 -21.84 12.28 23.97
CA HIS A 206 -21.11 13.53 23.91
C HIS A 206 -20.38 13.86 25.22
N ASN A 207 -19.21 14.46 25.10
CA ASN A 207 -18.41 15.02 26.20
C ASN A 207 -18.22 14.05 27.39
N THR A 208 -18.05 12.78 27.09
CA THR A 208 -17.76 11.78 28.10
C THR A 208 -16.33 11.96 28.59
N GLY A 209 -16.10 12.20 29.88
CA GLY A 209 -14.76 12.09 30.49
C GLY A 209 -14.10 10.72 30.25
N CYS A 210 -14.88 9.77 29.75
CA CYS A 210 -14.50 8.38 29.52
C CYS A 210 -13.75 8.14 28.22
N SER A 211 -13.63 9.09 27.29
CA SER A 211 -12.90 8.88 26.03
C SER A 211 -11.42 8.49 26.25
N GLN A 212 -10.80 9.01 27.31
CA GLN A 212 -9.44 8.63 27.71
C GLN A 212 -9.39 7.22 28.29
N ASN A 213 -10.46 6.76 28.93
CA ASN A 213 -10.54 5.39 29.46
C ASN A 213 -10.52 4.33 28.35
N CYS A 214 -10.98 4.71 27.13
CA CYS A 214 -10.96 3.84 25.97
C CYS A 214 -9.54 3.46 25.50
N ILE A 215 -8.51 4.19 25.95
CA ILE A 215 -7.11 3.87 25.64
C ILE A 215 -6.34 3.33 26.85
N GLY A 216 -7.00 3.14 28.00
CA GLY A 216 -6.39 2.61 29.23
C GLY A 216 -5.71 1.26 29.01
N TRP A 217 -6.20 0.48 28.06
CA TRP A 217 -5.64 -0.83 27.71
C TRP A 217 -4.15 -0.74 27.27
N ILE A 218 -3.69 0.41 26.74
CA ILE A 218 -2.27 0.63 26.39
C ILE A 218 -1.39 0.45 27.62
N ASP A 219 -1.85 0.97 28.77
CA ASP A 219 -1.16 0.95 30.07
C ASP A 219 -1.65 -0.19 31.00
N ASN A 220 -2.30 -1.23 30.46
CA ASN A 220 -2.91 -2.32 31.24
C ASN A 220 -3.94 -1.87 32.27
N LYS A 221 -4.66 -0.78 31.99
CA LYS A 221 -5.75 -0.31 32.86
C LYS A 221 -7.09 -0.79 32.33
N PHE A 222 -7.91 -1.35 33.21
CA PHE A 222 -9.27 -1.77 32.90
C PHE A 222 -10.23 -0.93 33.72
N ILE A 223 -11.07 -0.16 33.05
CA ILE A 223 -12.09 0.68 33.67
C ILE A 223 -13.44 0.21 33.14
N PHE A 224 -14.19 -0.43 33.99
CA PHE A 224 -15.51 -0.97 33.68
C PHE A 224 -16.58 -0.03 34.23
N ASN A 225 -17.45 0.46 33.38
CA ASN A 225 -18.51 1.40 33.67
C ASN A 225 -19.90 0.84 33.31
N GLY A 226 -20.17 -0.39 33.71
CA GLY A 226 -21.44 -1.04 33.44
C GLY A 226 -21.41 -2.06 32.30
N GLU A 227 -20.22 -2.47 31.86
CA GLU A 227 -20.07 -3.59 30.96
C GLU A 227 -20.61 -4.88 31.60
N SER A 228 -21.25 -5.72 30.77
CA SER A 228 -21.72 -7.04 31.25
C SER A 228 -20.53 -7.96 31.54
N PHE A 229 -20.72 -8.92 32.42
CA PHE A 229 -19.69 -9.91 32.75
C PHE A 229 -19.19 -10.64 31.49
N GLU A 230 -20.09 -10.96 30.58
CA GLU A 230 -19.72 -11.57 29.31
C GLU A 230 -18.79 -10.66 28.48
N GLN A 231 -19.06 -9.36 28.42
CA GLN A 231 -18.18 -8.41 27.73
C GLN A 231 -16.81 -8.29 28.41
N ILE A 232 -16.80 -8.26 29.73
CA ILE A 232 -15.57 -8.22 30.54
C ILE A 232 -14.74 -9.48 30.32
N THR A 233 -15.37 -10.66 30.36
CA THR A 233 -14.62 -11.92 30.15
C THR A 233 -13.96 -11.97 28.78
N LYS A 234 -14.60 -11.48 27.71
CA LYS A 234 -13.99 -11.36 26.38
C LYS A 234 -12.76 -10.45 26.38
N ILE A 235 -12.78 -9.35 27.14
CA ILE A 235 -11.62 -8.45 27.29
C ILE A 235 -10.48 -9.18 28.01
N LEU A 236 -10.80 -9.86 29.13
CA LEU A 236 -9.82 -10.57 29.94
C LEU A 236 -9.22 -11.78 29.19
N GLU A 237 -10.03 -12.55 28.46
CA GLU A 237 -9.58 -13.67 27.64
C GLU A 237 -8.52 -13.21 26.63
N ARG A 238 -8.78 -12.10 25.93
CA ARG A 238 -7.82 -11.54 24.98
C ARG A 238 -6.56 -11.03 25.67
N THR A 239 -6.72 -10.27 26.75
CA THR A 239 -5.58 -9.59 27.41
C THR A 239 -4.65 -10.57 28.12
N PHE A 240 -5.19 -11.58 28.79
CA PHE A 240 -4.41 -12.53 29.58
C PHE A 240 -4.15 -13.87 28.86
N ASN A 241 -4.66 -14.00 27.63
CA ASN A 241 -4.58 -15.25 26.85
C ASN A 241 -5.11 -16.47 27.62
N VAL A 242 -6.27 -16.31 28.24
CA VAL A 242 -6.97 -17.34 28.98
C VAL A 242 -8.31 -17.68 28.32
N LYS A 243 -8.89 -18.82 28.67
CA LYS A 243 -10.26 -19.22 28.33
C LYS A 243 -11.16 -19.14 29.55
N ILE A 244 -12.29 -18.43 29.47
CA ILE A 244 -13.22 -18.26 30.57
C ILE A 244 -14.56 -18.91 30.19
N ASN A 245 -14.93 -19.93 30.92
CA ASN A 245 -16.20 -20.64 30.75
C ASN A 245 -17.19 -20.17 31.80
N ILE A 246 -18.30 -19.60 31.40
CA ILE A 246 -19.38 -19.17 32.32
C ILE A 246 -20.45 -20.24 32.31
N HIS A 247 -20.58 -20.99 33.41
CA HIS A 247 -21.54 -22.08 33.56
C HIS A 247 -22.94 -21.60 34.01
N ARG A 248 -23.07 -20.36 34.49
CA ARG A 248 -24.33 -19.78 34.94
C ARG A 248 -24.76 -18.61 34.08
N GLU A 249 -25.82 -18.77 33.30
CA GLU A 249 -26.33 -17.73 32.38
C GLU A 249 -26.71 -16.41 33.10
N SER A 250 -27.21 -16.50 34.36
CA SER A 250 -27.58 -15.29 35.10
C SER A 250 -26.42 -14.36 35.43
N ILE A 251 -25.17 -14.85 35.38
CA ILE A 251 -23.97 -14.06 35.63
C ILE A 251 -23.59 -13.27 34.37
N LYS A 252 -23.77 -13.84 33.18
CA LYS A 252 -23.37 -13.22 31.92
C LYS A 252 -23.87 -11.78 31.75
N LYS A 253 -25.13 -11.55 32.13
CA LYS A 253 -25.80 -10.26 31.98
C LYS A 253 -25.58 -9.26 33.11
N ARG A 254 -24.87 -9.66 34.17
CA ARG A 254 -24.57 -8.74 35.28
C ARG A 254 -23.59 -7.69 34.83
N CYS A 255 -23.88 -6.44 35.15
CA CYS A 255 -23.02 -5.31 34.86
C CYS A 255 -22.07 -5.04 36.03
N PHE A 256 -20.84 -4.72 35.70
CA PHE A 256 -19.79 -4.41 36.68
C PHE A 256 -19.34 -2.96 36.55
N ILE A 257 -19.06 -2.35 37.69
CA ILE A 257 -18.40 -1.04 37.78
C ILE A 257 -17.18 -1.23 38.68
N GLY A 258 -16.01 -0.82 38.16
CA GLY A 258 -14.76 -0.92 38.90
C GLY A 258 -13.54 -0.68 38.04
N ASP A 259 -12.48 -0.25 38.70
CA ASP A 259 -11.23 0.13 38.09
C ASP A 259 -10.10 -0.80 38.54
N PHE A 260 -9.36 -1.33 37.55
CA PHE A 260 -8.14 -2.11 37.75
C PHE A 260 -7.02 -1.34 37.02
N VAL A 261 -6.19 -0.61 37.77
CA VAL A 261 -5.24 0.36 37.23
C VAL A 261 -3.79 0.17 37.67
N ASN A 262 -3.53 -0.89 38.46
CA ASN A 262 -2.22 -1.16 39.06
C ASN A 262 -1.55 -2.41 38.48
N ASN A 263 -1.86 -2.76 37.20
CA ASN A 263 -1.42 -3.99 36.56
C ASN A 263 -1.83 -5.27 37.30
N GLU A 264 -3.06 -5.32 37.76
CA GLU A 264 -3.62 -6.48 38.47
C GLU A 264 -3.52 -7.74 37.61
N THR A 265 -3.16 -8.85 38.24
CA THR A 265 -3.19 -10.18 37.61
C THR A 265 -4.62 -10.65 37.38
N ILE A 266 -4.81 -11.64 36.53
CA ILE A 266 -6.16 -12.24 36.30
C ILE A 266 -6.77 -12.80 37.59
N GLU A 267 -5.97 -13.38 38.46
CA GLU A 267 -6.39 -13.90 39.75
C GLU A 267 -6.89 -12.79 40.69
N GLN A 268 -6.17 -11.66 40.72
CA GLN A 268 -6.55 -10.48 41.51
C GLN A 268 -7.87 -9.90 41.05
N ILE A 269 -8.04 -9.77 39.72
CA ILE A 269 -9.27 -9.28 39.07
C ILE A 269 -10.44 -10.21 39.48
N PHE A 270 -10.30 -11.53 39.27
CA PHE A 270 -11.37 -12.48 39.62
C PHE A 270 -11.68 -12.51 41.13
N LYS A 271 -10.66 -12.37 41.98
CA LYS A 271 -10.84 -12.28 43.42
C LYS A 271 -11.72 -11.10 43.83
N VAL A 272 -11.48 -9.92 43.27
CA VAL A 272 -12.27 -8.71 43.52
C VAL A 272 -13.68 -8.86 42.95
N MET A 273 -13.83 -9.31 41.72
CA MET A 273 -15.12 -9.47 41.05
C MET A 273 -16.00 -10.50 41.76
N SER A 274 -15.45 -11.66 42.19
CA SER A 274 -16.19 -12.70 42.87
C SER A 274 -16.67 -12.29 44.28
N SER A 275 -15.89 -11.46 44.97
CA SER A 275 -16.27 -10.94 46.28
C SER A 275 -17.46 -9.99 46.21
N ASN A 276 -17.54 -9.18 45.15
CA ASN A 276 -18.62 -8.22 44.96
C ASN A 276 -19.92 -8.87 44.46
N GLU A 277 -19.84 -9.88 43.58
CA GLU A 277 -20.98 -10.41 42.83
C GLU A 277 -21.40 -11.84 43.24
N LYS A 278 -20.77 -12.40 44.27
CA LYS A 278 -21.12 -13.70 44.85
C LYS A 278 -21.20 -14.84 43.83
N PHE A 279 -20.20 -14.99 42.99
CA PHE A 279 -19.96 -16.15 42.17
C PHE A 279 -18.71 -16.89 42.64
N THR A 280 -18.58 -18.16 42.27
CA THR A 280 -17.39 -18.96 42.55
C THR A 280 -16.64 -19.21 41.23
N TYR A 281 -15.36 -19.40 41.33
CA TYR A 281 -14.53 -19.70 40.16
C TYR A 281 -13.38 -20.65 40.50
N THR A 282 -12.88 -21.33 39.47
CA THR A 282 -11.66 -22.14 39.57
C THR A 282 -10.72 -21.78 38.43
N ILE A 283 -9.42 -21.70 38.73
CA ILE A 283 -8.37 -21.43 37.75
C ILE A 283 -7.50 -22.68 37.60
N LYS A 284 -7.41 -23.23 36.41
CA LYS A 284 -6.56 -24.38 36.07
C LYS A 284 -5.72 -24.05 34.82
N GLY A 285 -4.45 -23.63 35.03
CA GLY A 285 -3.60 -23.16 33.96
C GLY A 285 -4.21 -21.92 33.27
N ASN A 286 -4.52 -22.02 32.00
CA ASN A 286 -5.13 -20.94 31.19
C ASN A 286 -6.67 -21.05 31.07
N ILE A 287 -7.31 -21.94 31.82
CA ILE A 287 -8.78 -22.12 31.85
C ILE A 287 -9.34 -21.63 33.17
N ILE A 288 -10.38 -20.80 33.10
CA ILE A 288 -11.11 -20.27 34.23
C ILE A 288 -12.58 -20.69 34.09
N ASP A 289 -13.07 -21.45 35.05
CA ASP A 289 -14.48 -21.87 35.11
C ASP A 289 -15.20 -21.04 36.16
N VAL A 290 -16.35 -20.44 35.78
CA VAL A 290 -17.19 -19.57 36.64
C VAL A 290 -18.55 -20.21 36.86
N TYR A 291 -18.97 -20.31 38.14
CA TYR A 291 -20.20 -21.01 38.59
C TYR A 291 -21.19 -20.09 39.32
#